data_eb88adbc7478f966d3eb3bf3d29336de
#
_entry.id   eb88adbc7478f966d3eb3bf3d29336de
#
_cell.length_a   1.000
_cell.length_b   1.000
_cell.length_c   1.000
_cell.angle_alpha   90.00
_cell.angle_beta   90.00
_cell.angle_gamma   90.00
#
_symmetry.space_group_name_H-M   'P 1'
#
loop_
_entity.id
_entity.type
_entity.pdbx_description
1 polymer ?
#
loop_
_entity_poly.entity_id
_entity_poly.type
_entity_poly.pdbx_seq_one_letter_code
_entity_poly.pdbx_strand_id
1 'polypeptide(L)'
;MPEIDTDIVQHCIPTDPTMKPVKQKLRRMKPEWTLKIKEEVEKQYNVGFLRVVNYPEWLANVVLVPKKDGKVRMCVDFQDLNKASPKDDFPLPHIDVLVDNIAGHVLLSFMDGFSGYNQIKMALEDMEKNSFITPWGTYCYKVMPFGLKNAGATYQRVATTLLHDLIHKEEEVYVDDMIVNSKDHEAHIPTLRKFFERI
;
A
#
# COMPACT_ATOMS: atom_id res chain seq x y z
N MET A 1 9.10 -5.60 -11.14
CA MET A 1 7.67 -5.72 -10.86
C MET A 1 6.97 -4.73 -11.77
N PRO A 2 5.96 -5.11 -12.55
CA PRO A 2 5.27 -4.16 -13.41
C PRO A 2 4.61 -3.08 -12.54
N GLU A 3 4.78 -1.83 -12.94
CA GLU A 3 4.07 -0.70 -12.33
C GLU A 3 2.68 -0.61 -12.98
N ILE A 4 1.66 -0.28 -12.19
CA ILE A 4 0.34 0.02 -12.74
C ILE A 4 0.41 1.36 -13.46
N ASP A 5 -0.20 1.43 -14.64
CA ASP A 5 -0.23 2.65 -15.44
C ASP A 5 -0.83 3.81 -14.62
N THR A 6 -0.15 4.95 -14.65
CA THR A 6 -0.58 6.15 -13.93
C THR A 6 -1.88 6.74 -14.47
N ASP A 7 -2.27 6.39 -15.69
CA ASP A 7 -3.57 6.76 -16.26
C ASP A 7 -4.72 5.95 -15.64
N ILE A 8 -4.42 4.75 -15.10
CA ILE A 8 -5.40 3.93 -14.38
C ILE A 8 -5.55 4.42 -12.95
N VAL A 9 -4.42 4.64 -12.25
CA VAL A 9 -4.42 5.06 -10.85
C VAL A 9 -3.13 5.77 -10.45
N GLN A 10 -3.31 6.77 -9.59
CA GLN A 10 -2.26 7.37 -8.77
C GLN A 10 -2.82 7.56 -7.36
N HIS A 11 -1.96 7.44 -6.35
CA HIS A 11 -2.37 7.75 -4.99
C HIS A 11 -2.20 9.23 -4.70
N CYS A 12 -3.31 9.90 -4.38
CA CYS A 12 -3.35 11.30 -3.96
C CYS A 12 -3.45 11.40 -2.43
N ILE A 13 -2.84 12.43 -1.87
CA ILE A 13 -2.95 12.77 -0.44
C ILE A 13 -3.64 14.13 -0.32
N PRO A 14 -4.98 14.18 -0.41
CA PRO A 14 -5.70 15.41 -0.15
C PRO A 14 -5.46 15.84 1.30
N THR A 15 -5.21 17.12 1.51
CA THR A 15 -5.01 17.68 2.85
C THR A 15 -5.94 18.86 3.06
N ASP A 16 -6.53 18.98 4.26
CA ASP A 16 -7.33 20.13 4.66
C ASP A 16 -6.43 21.38 4.67
N PRO A 17 -6.74 22.41 3.87
CA PRO A 17 -5.93 23.63 3.78
C PRO A 17 -5.89 24.43 5.09
N THR A 18 -6.80 24.18 6.02
CA THR A 18 -6.82 24.80 7.35
C THR A 18 -5.82 24.16 8.32
N MET A 19 -5.40 22.93 8.03
CA MET A 19 -4.43 22.20 8.84
C MET A 19 -3.00 22.57 8.44
N LYS A 20 -2.22 23.03 9.43
CA LYS A 20 -0.82 23.39 9.19
C LYS A 20 0.05 22.13 9.04
N PRO A 21 0.97 22.08 8.07
CA PRO A 21 1.94 21.00 7.95
C PRO A 21 2.77 20.84 9.23
N VAL A 22 3.04 19.59 9.58
CA VAL A 22 3.81 19.23 10.78
C VAL A 22 5.17 18.65 10.36
N LYS A 23 6.23 19.17 10.97
CA LYS A 23 7.59 18.62 10.85
C LYS A 23 7.99 18.00 12.19
N GLN A 24 7.95 16.67 12.25
CA GLN A 24 8.41 15.94 13.44
C GLN A 24 9.92 16.10 13.60
N LYS A 25 10.37 16.27 14.84
CA LYS A 25 11.81 16.27 15.16
C LYS A 25 12.36 14.86 15.04
N LEU A 26 13.59 14.72 14.52
CA LEU A 26 14.28 13.43 14.40
C LEU A 26 14.31 12.72 15.77
N ARG A 27 13.76 11.51 15.84
CA ARG A 27 13.81 10.65 17.03
C ARG A 27 15.17 10.00 17.17
N ARG A 28 15.74 10.04 18.38
CA ARG A 28 16.96 9.28 18.68
C ARG A 28 16.62 7.81 18.81
N MET A 29 17.41 6.95 18.19
CA MET A 29 17.25 5.50 18.20
C MET A 29 18.54 4.82 18.66
N LYS A 30 18.42 3.57 19.10
CA LYS A 30 19.58 2.74 19.41
C LYS A 30 20.42 2.52 18.14
N PRO A 31 21.77 2.42 18.25
CA PRO A 31 22.65 2.25 17.07
C PRO A 31 22.26 1.07 16.17
N GLU A 32 21.91 -0.08 16.77
CA GLU A 32 21.47 -1.29 16.05
C GLU A 32 20.26 -1.03 15.15
N TRP A 33 19.29 -0.24 15.63
CA TRP A 33 18.09 0.10 14.90
C TRP A 33 18.38 1.12 13.80
N THR A 34 19.27 2.04 14.09
CA THR A 34 19.75 3.03 13.12
C THR A 34 20.37 2.33 11.92
N LEU A 35 21.22 1.30 12.15
CA LEU A 35 21.83 0.53 11.06
C LEU A 35 20.76 -0.20 10.21
N LYS A 36 19.78 -0.85 10.82
CA LYS A 36 18.68 -1.51 10.10
C LYS A 36 17.87 -0.54 9.27
N ILE A 37 17.62 0.68 9.76
CA ILE A 37 16.94 1.72 8.96
C ILE A 37 17.81 2.08 7.75
N LYS A 38 19.12 2.23 7.92
CA LYS A 38 20.03 2.57 6.83
C LYS A 38 19.96 1.52 5.72
N GLU A 39 20.11 0.26 6.06
CA GLU A 39 20.06 -0.85 5.13
C GLU A 39 18.71 -0.89 4.36
N GLU A 40 17.59 -0.69 5.05
CA GLU A 40 16.29 -0.70 4.42
C GLU A 40 16.05 0.52 3.52
N VAL A 41 16.49 1.72 3.93
CA VAL A 41 16.43 2.94 3.11
C VAL A 41 17.29 2.80 1.86
N GLU A 42 18.52 2.31 1.98
CA GLU A 42 19.42 2.07 0.84
C GLU A 42 18.80 1.06 -0.14
N LYS A 43 18.22 -0.02 0.37
CA LYS A 43 17.54 -1.02 -0.44
C LYS A 43 16.36 -0.41 -1.22
N GLN A 44 15.47 0.31 -0.54
CA GLN A 44 14.30 0.93 -1.18
C GLN A 44 14.69 2.06 -2.14
N TYR A 45 15.76 2.80 -1.84
CA TYR A 45 16.30 3.81 -2.73
C TYR A 45 16.89 3.20 -4.02
N ASN A 46 17.66 2.12 -3.90
CA ASN A 46 18.26 1.43 -5.04
C ASN A 46 17.23 0.77 -5.95
N VAL A 47 16.10 0.30 -5.40
CA VAL A 47 14.97 -0.21 -6.17
C VAL A 47 14.16 0.92 -6.84
N GLY A 48 14.40 2.18 -6.44
CA GLY A 48 13.73 3.34 -7.03
C GLY A 48 12.41 3.72 -6.36
N PHE A 49 12.07 3.14 -5.21
CA PHE A 49 10.86 3.48 -4.45
C PHE A 49 10.97 4.81 -3.70
N LEU A 50 12.21 5.23 -3.40
CA LEU A 50 12.48 6.47 -2.68
C LEU A 50 13.19 7.49 -3.56
N ARG A 51 13.00 8.76 -3.23
CA ARG A 51 13.85 9.87 -3.69
C ARG A 51 14.25 10.76 -2.52
N VAL A 52 15.37 11.47 -2.68
CA VAL A 52 15.79 12.53 -1.76
C VAL A 52 14.93 13.76 -1.97
N VAL A 53 14.55 14.41 -0.87
CA VAL A 53 13.74 15.65 -0.87
C VAL A 53 14.41 16.71 -0.03
N ASN A 54 14.33 17.95 -0.50
CA ASN A 54 14.83 19.11 0.21
C ASN A 54 13.67 19.98 0.69
N TYR A 55 13.66 20.30 1.99
CA TYR A 55 12.72 21.24 2.61
C TYR A 55 11.23 20.88 2.49
N PRO A 56 10.81 19.60 2.67
CA PRO A 56 9.40 19.25 2.59
C PRO A 56 8.58 19.99 3.66
N GLU A 57 7.32 20.24 3.39
CA GLU A 57 6.40 20.86 4.36
C GLU A 57 5.99 19.87 5.46
N TRP A 58 5.66 18.63 5.07
CA TRP A 58 5.34 17.54 5.97
C TRP A 58 6.59 16.68 6.21
N LEU A 59 6.84 16.31 7.46
CA LEU A 59 8.01 15.51 7.79
C LEU A 59 7.70 14.55 8.94
N ALA A 60 7.75 13.26 8.64
CA ALA A 60 7.47 12.18 9.59
C ALA A 60 8.75 11.48 10.07
N ASN A 61 8.67 10.73 11.16
CA ASN A 61 9.76 9.87 11.62
C ASN A 61 9.60 8.44 11.12
N VAL A 62 10.72 7.74 11.03
CA VAL A 62 10.74 6.29 10.85
C VAL A 62 10.45 5.60 12.18
N VAL A 63 9.68 4.51 12.13
CA VAL A 63 9.39 3.61 13.25
C VAL A 63 9.74 2.18 12.84
N LEU A 64 10.42 1.46 13.71
CA LEU A 64 10.74 0.06 13.51
C LEU A 64 9.75 -0.82 14.27
N VAL A 65 9.11 -1.74 13.56
CA VAL A 65 8.16 -2.70 14.12
C VAL A 65 8.76 -4.11 14.06
N PRO A 66 9.03 -4.74 15.22
CA PRO A 66 9.49 -6.12 15.24
C PRO A 66 8.43 -7.08 14.70
N LYS A 67 8.84 -8.00 13.84
CA LYS A 67 8.00 -9.13 13.40
C LYS A 67 8.19 -10.35 14.29
N LYS A 68 7.22 -11.27 14.26
CA LYS A 68 7.28 -12.54 15.02
C LYS A 68 8.47 -13.43 14.62
N ASP A 69 8.96 -13.32 13.38
CA ASP A 69 10.11 -14.02 12.84
C ASP A 69 11.48 -13.39 13.19
N GLY A 70 11.50 -12.41 14.08
CA GLY A 70 12.72 -11.68 14.50
C GLY A 70 13.20 -10.61 13.48
N LYS A 71 12.57 -10.52 12.32
CA LYS A 71 12.84 -9.43 11.37
C LYS A 71 12.21 -8.12 11.85
N VAL A 72 12.66 -7.04 11.27
CA VAL A 72 12.14 -5.70 11.59
C VAL A 72 11.56 -5.09 10.32
N ARG A 73 10.36 -4.54 10.43
CA ARG A 73 9.75 -3.73 9.35
C ARG A 73 9.98 -2.27 9.63
N MET A 74 10.49 -1.54 8.63
CA MET A 74 10.53 -0.09 8.64
C MET A 74 9.13 0.45 8.27
N CYS A 75 8.60 1.30 9.11
CA CYS A 75 7.36 2.04 8.88
C CYS A 75 7.61 3.53 9.03
N VAL A 76 6.71 4.36 8.50
CA VAL A 76 6.75 5.81 8.67
C VAL A 76 5.54 6.27 9.47
N ASP A 77 5.74 7.17 10.41
CA ASP A 77 4.71 7.70 11.31
C ASP A 77 3.91 8.82 10.63
N PHE A 78 2.99 8.44 9.75
CA PHE A 78 2.14 9.38 9.04
C PHE A 78 0.94 9.90 9.87
N GLN A 79 0.93 9.77 11.20
CA GLN A 79 -0.22 10.16 12.03
C GLN A 79 -0.68 11.61 11.80
N ASP A 80 0.26 12.55 11.72
CA ASP A 80 -0.09 13.97 11.56
C ASP A 80 -0.63 14.24 10.15
N LEU A 81 -0.03 13.65 9.12
CA LEU A 81 -0.52 13.73 7.75
C LEU A 81 -1.91 13.08 7.62
N ASN A 82 -2.10 11.91 8.22
CA ASN A 82 -3.38 11.20 8.23
C ASN A 82 -4.50 11.97 8.94
N LYS A 83 -4.18 12.76 9.98
CA LYS A 83 -5.17 13.64 10.64
C LYS A 83 -5.62 14.77 9.70
N ALA A 84 -4.69 15.31 8.91
CA ALA A 84 -4.98 16.37 7.95
C ALA A 84 -5.67 15.87 6.68
N SER A 85 -5.59 14.57 6.38
CA SER A 85 -6.25 13.99 5.21
C SER A 85 -7.70 13.63 5.51
N PRO A 86 -8.69 14.06 4.71
CA PRO A 86 -10.05 13.55 4.80
C PRO A 86 -10.06 12.04 4.53
N LYS A 87 -11.07 11.35 5.07
CA LYS A 87 -11.28 9.92 4.77
C LYS A 87 -11.85 9.79 3.36
N ASP A 88 -11.32 8.84 2.59
CA ASP A 88 -11.92 8.42 1.32
C ASP A 88 -13.18 7.61 1.61
N ASP A 89 -14.30 7.99 1.00
CA ASP A 89 -15.60 7.35 1.18
C ASP A 89 -15.80 6.13 0.26
N PHE A 90 -14.75 5.70 -0.46
CA PHE A 90 -14.82 4.49 -1.28
C PHE A 90 -15.20 3.28 -0.41
N PRO A 91 -16.28 2.56 -0.75
CA PRO A 91 -16.77 1.46 0.06
C PRO A 91 -15.79 0.29 0.02
N LEU A 92 -15.26 -0.09 1.18
CA LEU A 92 -14.59 -1.37 1.33
C LEU A 92 -15.64 -2.49 1.43
N PRO A 93 -15.43 -3.64 0.79
CA PRO A 93 -16.37 -4.75 0.90
C PRO A 93 -16.50 -5.23 2.34
N HIS A 94 -17.68 -5.64 2.72
CA HIS A 94 -17.90 -6.28 4.02
C HIS A 94 -17.41 -7.73 3.99
N ILE A 95 -16.60 -8.12 4.97
CA ILE A 95 -16.02 -9.47 5.04
C ILE A 95 -17.11 -10.54 5.02
N ASP A 96 -18.22 -10.34 5.72
CA ASP A 96 -19.34 -11.28 5.75
C ASP A 96 -19.91 -11.54 4.35
N VAL A 97 -20.03 -10.50 3.51
CA VAL A 97 -20.49 -10.64 2.12
C VAL A 97 -19.49 -11.44 1.29
N LEU A 98 -18.18 -11.22 1.49
CA LEU A 98 -17.15 -12.00 0.80
C LEU A 98 -17.19 -13.47 1.19
N VAL A 99 -17.40 -13.76 2.48
CA VAL A 99 -17.56 -15.13 3.00
C VAL A 99 -18.80 -15.79 2.41
N ASP A 100 -19.93 -15.09 2.34
CA ASP A 100 -21.18 -15.60 1.74
C ASP A 100 -21.00 -15.90 0.25
N ASN A 101 -20.26 -15.04 -0.48
CA ASN A 101 -20.03 -15.23 -1.91
C ASN A 101 -19.18 -16.46 -2.22
N ILE A 102 -18.21 -16.81 -1.36
CA ILE A 102 -17.38 -18.01 -1.54
C ILE A 102 -18.03 -19.28 -0.98
N ALA A 103 -19.13 -19.15 -0.24
CA ALA A 103 -19.83 -20.30 0.31
C ALA A 103 -20.36 -21.21 -0.81
N GLY A 104 -20.11 -22.50 -0.68
CA GLY A 104 -20.52 -23.49 -1.69
C GLY A 104 -19.55 -23.68 -2.87
N HIS A 105 -18.43 -22.95 -2.89
CA HIS A 105 -17.34 -23.22 -3.83
C HIS A 105 -16.48 -24.38 -3.33
N VAL A 106 -15.99 -25.22 -4.26
CA VAL A 106 -15.24 -26.45 -3.94
C VAL A 106 -13.76 -26.18 -3.77
N LEU A 107 -13.22 -25.24 -4.55
CA LEU A 107 -11.83 -24.85 -4.51
C LEU A 107 -11.66 -23.34 -4.30
N LEU A 108 -10.75 -22.99 -3.42
CA LEU A 108 -10.36 -21.63 -3.11
C LEU A 108 -8.84 -21.51 -3.20
N SER A 109 -8.34 -20.54 -3.99
CA SER A 109 -6.94 -20.16 -4.03
C SER A 109 -6.77 -18.78 -3.40
N PHE A 110 -6.00 -18.73 -2.31
CA PHE A 110 -5.70 -17.48 -1.61
C PHE A 110 -4.40 -16.91 -2.15
N MET A 111 -4.43 -15.63 -2.51
CA MET A 111 -3.27 -14.91 -3.04
C MET A 111 -3.11 -13.60 -2.29
N ASP A 112 -1.85 -13.27 -2.01
CA ASP A 112 -1.45 -12.00 -1.42
C ASP A 112 -0.82 -11.14 -2.52
N GLY A 113 -1.26 -9.90 -2.66
CA GLY A 113 -0.69 -8.93 -3.59
C GLY A 113 0.75 -8.60 -3.20
N PHE A 114 1.73 -9.36 -3.75
CA PHE A 114 3.15 -9.14 -3.45
C PHE A 114 3.57 -7.70 -3.71
N SER A 115 3.81 -6.95 -2.64
CA SER A 115 4.14 -5.51 -2.71
C SER A 115 3.09 -4.68 -3.48
N GLY A 116 1.82 -5.07 -3.45
CA GLY A 116 0.74 -4.46 -4.25
C GLY A 116 0.68 -2.93 -4.12
N TYR A 117 0.86 -2.39 -2.93
CA TYR A 117 0.91 -0.94 -2.72
C TYR A 117 2.05 -0.26 -3.47
N ASN A 118 3.21 -0.92 -3.60
CA ASN A 118 4.35 -0.37 -4.31
C ASN A 118 4.19 -0.37 -5.85
N GLN A 119 3.13 -0.97 -6.38
CA GLN A 119 2.79 -0.90 -7.81
C GLN A 119 2.07 0.41 -8.17
N ILE A 120 1.47 1.06 -7.17
CA ILE A 120 0.73 2.32 -7.33
C ILE A 120 1.68 3.49 -7.11
N LYS A 121 1.80 4.37 -8.08
CA LYS A 121 2.61 5.59 -7.96
C LYS A 121 1.89 6.64 -7.13
N MET A 122 2.67 7.46 -6.44
CA MET A 122 2.20 8.69 -5.84
C MET A 122 1.92 9.73 -6.90
N ALA A 123 0.84 10.50 -6.75
CA ALA A 123 0.63 11.71 -7.54
C ALA A 123 1.81 12.67 -7.32
N LEU A 124 2.34 13.26 -8.40
CA LEU A 124 3.57 14.08 -8.34
C LEU A 124 3.43 15.26 -7.38
N GLU A 125 2.26 15.88 -7.35
CA GLU A 125 1.93 17.01 -6.50
C GLU A 125 1.86 16.67 -5.00
N ASP A 126 1.55 15.42 -4.68
CA ASP A 126 1.39 14.93 -3.32
C ASP A 126 2.60 14.14 -2.79
N MET A 127 3.52 13.81 -3.68
CA MET A 127 4.63 12.92 -3.38
C MET A 127 5.47 13.43 -2.19
N GLU A 128 5.74 14.72 -2.10
CA GLU A 128 6.56 15.29 -1.02
C GLU A 128 5.83 15.33 0.34
N LYS A 129 4.49 15.21 0.35
CA LYS A 129 3.73 15.15 1.61
C LYS A 129 4.05 13.90 2.44
N ASN A 130 4.46 12.80 1.80
CA ASN A 130 4.84 11.57 2.50
C ASN A 130 6.31 11.53 2.95
N SER A 131 6.95 12.69 3.10
CA SER A 131 8.38 12.77 3.45
C SER A 131 8.67 12.31 4.86
N PHE A 132 9.81 11.66 5.03
CA PHE A 132 10.30 11.21 6.32
C PHE A 132 11.79 11.54 6.52
N ILE A 133 12.17 11.69 7.79
CA ILE A 133 13.53 12.07 8.18
C ILE A 133 14.29 10.87 8.73
N THR A 134 15.57 10.79 8.35
CA THR A 134 16.56 9.86 8.87
C THR A 134 17.82 10.62 9.30
N PRO A 135 18.78 10.01 10.02
CA PRO A 135 20.04 10.65 10.34
C PRO A 135 20.88 11.05 9.11
N TRP A 136 20.61 10.49 7.94
CA TRP A 136 21.39 10.73 6.71
C TRP A 136 20.71 11.65 5.70
N GLY A 137 19.46 12.00 5.93
CA GLY A 137 18.73 12.87 5.02
C GLY A 137 17.23 12.67 5.09
N THR A 138 16.55 13.38 4.21
CA THR A 138 15.09 13.38 4.07
C THR A 138 14.72 12.72 2.75
N TYR A 139 13.77 11.82 2.80
CA TYR A 139 13.30 11.02 1.67
C TYR A 139 11.79 11.08 1.56
N CYS A 140 11.26 10.83 0.37
CA CYS A 140 9.84 10.54 0.19
C CYS A 140 9.66 9.31 -0.71
N TYR A 141 8.51 8.65 -0.57
CA TYR A 141 8.13 7.54 -1.45
C TYR A 141 7.61 8.08 -2.79
N LYS A 142 8.07 7.47 -3.87
CA LYS A 142 7.55 7.65 -5.25
C LYS A 142 6.35 6.73 -5.51
N VAL A 143 6.24 5.67 -4.73
CA VAL A 143 5.17 4.67 -4.76
C VAL A 143 4.34 4.78 -3.49
N MET A 144 3.13 4.27 -3.49
CA MET A 144 2.24 4.34 -2.33
C MET A 144 2.78 3.52 -1.16
N PRO A 145 3.16 4.16 -0.04
CA PRO A 145 3.67 3.45 1.13
C PRO A 145 2.54 2.94 2.02
N PHE A 146 2.86 1.95 2.85
CA PHE A 146 2.01 1.56 3.95
C PHE A 146 1.88 2.68 5.00
N GLY A 147 0.69 2.75 5.62
CA GLY A 147 0.42 3.67 6.73
C GLY A 147 -0.28 4.96 6.35
N LEU A 148 -0.49 5.24 5.05
CA LEU A 148 -1.35 6.33 4.60
C LEU A 148 -2.83 5.95 4.79
N LYS A 149 -3.64 6.91 5.25
CA LYS A 149 -5.04 6.73 5.65
C LYS A 149 -5.90 6.11 4.54
N ASN A 150 -5.72 6.55 3.31
CA ASN A 150 -6.55 6.19 2.17
C ASN A 150 -5.91 5.16 1.23
N ALA A 151 -4.76 4.57 1.61
CA ALA A 151 -4.04 3.61 0.78
C ALA A 151 -4.90 2.38 0.46
N GLY A 152 -5.61 1.83 1.46
CA GLY A 152 -6.52 0.69 1.26
C GLY A 152 -7.66 1.00 0.29
N ALA A 153 -8.27 2.19 0.40
CA ALA A 153 -9.34 2.61 -0.51
C ALA A 153 -8.83 2.76 -1.97
N THR A 154 -7.64 3.35 -2.14
CA THR A 154 -7.00 3.45 -3.47
C THR A 154 -6.73 2.06 -4.05
N TYR A 155 -6.16 1.15 -3.27
CA TYR A 155 -5.87 -0.21 -3.73
C TYR A 155 -7.15 -0.98 -4.08
N GLN A 156 -8.17 -0.93 -3.24
CA GLN A 156 -9.46 -1.58 -3.51
C GLN A 156 -10.12 -1.03 -4.78
N ARG A 157 -10.05 0.28 -5.01
CA ARG A 157 -10.56 0.89 -6.25
C ARG A 157 -9.86 0.37 -7.49
N VAL A 158 -8.54 0.22 -7.43
CA VAL A 158 -7.75 -0.37 -8.53
C VAL A 158 -8.14 -1.82 -8.76
N ALA A 159 -8.16 -2.64 -7.72
CA ALA A 159 -8.53 -4.03 -7.83
C ALA A 159 -9.94 -4.19 -8.42
N THR A 160 -10.89 -3.38 -7.95
CA THR A 160 -12.25 -3.36 -8.51
C THR A 160 -12.27 -2.94 -9.99
N THR A 161 -11.42 -2.02 -10.40
CA THR A 161 -11.34 -1.59 -11.81
C THR A 161 -10.73 -2.65 -12.70
N LEU A 162 -9.62 -3.26 -12.27
CA LEU A 162 -8.90 -4.27 -13.06
C LEU A 162 -9.66 -5.59 -13.16
N LEU A 163 -10.36 -5.97 -12.09
CA LEU A 163 -11.02 -7.27 -11.96
C LEU A 163 -12.56 -7.17 -12.01
N HIS A 164 -13.11 -6.06 -12.52
CA HIS A 164 -14.54 -5.74 -12.49
C HIS A 164 -15.47 -6.83 -13.04
N ASP A 165 -14.98 -7.59 -14.02
CA ASP A 165 -15.72 -8.67 -14.67
C ASP A 165 -15.62 -10.02 -13.93
N LEU A 166 -14.66 -10.17 -13.02
CA LEU A 166 -14.36 -11.38 -12.26
C LEU A 166 -14.88 -11.30 -10.81
N ILE A 167 -14.89 -10.11 -10.22
CA ILE A 167 -15.35 -9.87 -8.83
C ILE A 167 -16.82 -10.32 -8.66
N HIS A 168 -17.08 -10.99 -7.54
CA HIS A 168 -18.38 -11.60 -7.16
C HIS A 168 -18.86 -12.74 -8.09
N LYS A 169 -17.99 -13.26 -8.95
CA LYS A 169 -18.25 -14.41 -9.81
C LYS A 169 -17.26 -15.54 -9.61
N GLU A 170 -16.00 -15.21 -9.89
CA GLU A 170 -14.85 -16.12 -9.85
C GLU A 170 -13.79 -15.63 -8.86
N GLU A 171 -13.96 -14.41 -8.33
CA GLU A 171 -13.00 -13.76 -7.44
C GLU A 171 -13.67 -12.89 -6.38
N GLU A 172 -13.01 -12.87 -5.22
CA GLU A 172 -13.26 -11.90 -4.15
C GLU A 172 -11.96 -11.19 -3.78
N VAL A 173 -12.05 -9.87 -3.58
CA VAL A 173 -10.90 -9.03 -3.27
C VAL A 173 -11.18 -8.18 -2.03
N TYR A 174 -10.29 -8.28 -1.06
CA TYR A 174 -10.27 -7.44 0.12
C TYR A 174 -8.90 -6.80 0.29
N VAL A 175 -8.74 -5.62 -0.28
CA VAL A 175 -7.45 -4.89 -0.29
C VAL A 175 -6.35 -5.78 -0.89
N ASP A 176 -5.34 -6.20 -0.12
CA ASP A 176 -4.21 -7.02 -0.58
C ASP A 176 -4.56 -8.51 -0.74
N ASP A 177 -5.63 -8.96 -0.07
CA ASP A 177 -6.05 -10.37 -0.07
C ASP A 177 -7.00 -10.64 -1.23
N MET A 178 -6.64 -11.60 -2.08
CA MET A 178 -7.43 -12.02 -3.24
C MET A 178 -7.76 -13.50 -3.13
N ILE A 179 -9.01 -13.86 -3.45
CA ILE A 179 -9.49 -15.25 -3.40
C ILE A 179 -10.07 -15.59 -4.76
N VAL A 180 -9.42 -16.48 -5.49
CA VAL A 180 -10.01 -17.09 -6.69
C VAL A 180 -10.77 -18.32 -6.29
N ASN A 181 -12.04 -18.38 -6.68
CA ASN A 181 -12.97 -19.45 -6.31
C ASN A 181 -13.52 -20.18 -7.52
N SER A 182 -13.93 -21.43 -7.35
CA SER A 182 -14.58 -22.23 -8.40
C SER A 182 -15.54 -23.27 -7.83
N LYS A 183 -16.60 -23.56 -8.60
CA LYS A 183 -17.66 -24.49 -8.22
C LYS A 183 -17.29 -25.96 -8.48
N ASP A 184 -16.30 -26.19 -9.33
CA ASP A 184 -15.79 -27.53 -9.64
C ASP A 184 -14.27 -27.53 -9.83
N HIS A 185 -13.67 -28.73 -9.81
CA HIS A 185 -12.23 -28.89 -9.91
C HIS A 185 -11.68 -28.56 -11.30
N GLU A 186 -12.46 -28.80 -12.35
CA GLU A 186 -12.01 -28.61 -13.74
C GLU A 186 -11.96 -27.15 -14.12
N ALA A 187 -12.89 -26.33 -13.61
CA ALA A 187 -12.94 -24.91 -13.87
C ALA A 187 -11.84 -24.10 -13.15
N HIS A 188 -11.24 -24.65 -12.08
CA HIS A 188 -10.33 -23.86 -11.23
C HIS A 188 -9.06 -23.37 -11.93
N ILE A 189 -8.41 -24.25 -12.70
CA ILE A 189 -7.18 -23.89 -13.45
C ILE A 189 -7.46 -22.85 -14.54
N PRO A 190 -8.51 -22.97 -15.38
CA PRO A 190 -8.92 -21.92 -16.28
C PRO A 190 -9.19 -20.58 -15.60
N THR A 191 -9.88 -20.58 -14.45
CA THR A 191 -10.17 -19.37 -13.69
C THR A 191 -8.88 -18.70 -13.17
N LEU A 192 -7.98 -19.47 -12.57
CA LEU A 192 -6.66 -18.96 -12.16
C LEU A 192 -5.87 -18.37 -13.33
N ARG A 193 -5.94 -18.98 -14.52
CA ARG A 193 -5.27 -18.45 -15.71
C ARG A 193 -5.84 -17.07 -16.11
N LYS A 194 -7.16 -16.91 -16.14
CA LYS A 194 -7.80 -15.62 -16.43
C LYS A 194 -7.33 -14.54 -15.45
N PHE A 195 -7.25 -14.88 -14.16
CA PHE A 195 -6.74 -14.00 -13.13
C PHE A 195 -5.32 -13.54 -13.43
N PHE A 196 -4.38 -14.48 -13.64
CA PHE A 196 -2.98 -14.15 -13.91
C PHE A 196 -2.73 -13.46 -15.26
N GLU A 197 -3.64 -13.54 -16.20
CA GLU A 197 -3.58 -12.79 -17.45
C GLU A 197 -4.03 -11.34 -17.29
N ARG A 198 -4.75 -11.03 -16.18
CA ARG A 198 -5.30 -9.71 -15.90
C ARG A 198 -4.41 -8.85 -15.01
N ILE A 199 -3.67 -9.47 -14.11
CA ILE A 199 -2.73 -8.81 -13.17
C ILE A 199 -1.29 -9.00 -13.63
#